data_0d999c2e6e737fc56b57025030d571c8
#
_entry.id   0d999c2e6e737fc56b57025030d571c8
#
_cell.length_a   1.000
_cell.length_b   1.000
_cell.length_c   1.000
_cell.angle_alpha   90.00
_cell.angle_beta   90.00
_cell.angle_gamma   90.00
#
_symmetry.space_group_name_H-M   'P 1'
#
loop_
_entity.id
_entity.type
_entity.pdbx_description
1 polymer ?
#
loop_
_entity_poly.entity_id
_entity_poly.type
_entity_poly.pdbx_seq_one_letter_code
_entity_poly.pdbx_strand_id
1 'polypeptide(L)'
;MFAVTVEFTLDLAQRHAFMPLMLENAARSREDEPGCRQFDVCTDATRPDRVFLYELYDDAAAFDAHLAAPHFRAFAAATATMVVGRVLERWERVAP
;
A
#
# COMPACT_ATOMS: atom_id res chain seq x y z
N MET A 1 0.15 -12.79 -12.46
CA MET A 1 -0.32 -12.28 -11.17
C MET A 1 -0.81 -10.84 -11.32
N PHE A 2 -1.69 -10.46 -10.46
CA PHE A 2 -2.26 -9.11 -10.48
C PHE A 2 -1.35 -8.18 -9.66
N ALA A 3 -0.81 -7.15 -10.29
CA ALA A 3 0.07 -6.20 -9.65
C ALA A 3 -0.65 -4.87 -9.41
N VAL A 4 -0.39 -4.26 -8.26
CA VAL A 4 -0.90 -2.94 -7.90
C VAL A 4 0.27 -2.08 -7.50
N THR A 5 0.34 -0.88 -8.05
CA THR A 5 1.29 0.13 -7.63
C THR A 5 0.55 1.33 -7.05
N VAL A 6 1.07 1.86 -5.96
CA VAL A 6 0.52 3.04 -5.31
C VAL A 6 1.65 4.01 -5.04
N GLU A 7 1.48 5.25 -5.45
CA GLU A 7 2.39 6.33 -5.07
C GLU A 7 1.63 7.31 -4.19
N PHE A 8 2.09 7.46 -2.95
CA PHE A 8 1.57 8.46 -2.03
C PHE A 8 2.44 9.71 -2.05
N THR A 9 1.80 10.87 -2.04
CA THR A 9 2.44 12.10 -1.62
C THR A 9 1.85 12.47 -0.27
N LEU A 10 2.71 12.62 0.74
CA LEU A 10 2.30 12.89 2.11
C LEU A 10 2.39 14.37 2.44
N ASP A 11 1.59 14.82 3.40
CA ASP A 11 1.96 15.97 4.19
C ASP A 11 3.24 15.60 4.94
N LEU A 12 4.35 16.27 4.63
CA LEU A 12 5.67 15.91 5.16
C LEU A 12 5.70 15.92 6.69
N ALA A 13 4.97 16.82 7.33
CA ALA A 13 4.87 16.89 8.79
C ALA A 13 4.25 15.61 9.39
N GLN A 14 3.48 14.85 8.61
CA GLN A 14 2.81 13.65 9.05
C GLN A 14 3.58 12.35 8.71
N ARG A 15 4.74 12.45 8.07
CA ARG A 15 5.48 11.26 7.62
C ARG A 15 5.80 10.30 8.77
N HIS A 16 6.26 10.82 9.91
CA HIS A 16 6.62 9.98 11.05
C HIS A 16 5.42 9.26 11.67
N ALA A 17 4.21 9.83 11.54
CA ALA A 17 2.97 9.19 11.97
C ALA A 17 2.45 8.20 10.93
N PHE A 18 2.64 8.49 9.64
CA PHE A 18 2.18 7.65 8.54
C PHE A 18 2.96 6.34 8.46
N MET A 19 4.29 6.38 8.56
CA MET A 19 5.14 5.22 8.29
C MET A 19 4.84 4.00 9.17
N PRO A 20 4.68 4.11 10.49
CA PRO A 20 4.31 2.95 11.30
C PRO A 20 2.99 2.31 10.90
N LEU A 21 1.99 3.13 10.54
CA LEU A 21 0.68 2.65 10.09
C LEU A 21 0.79 1.94 8.75
N MET A 22 1.59 2.48 7.83
CA MET A 22 1.84 1.88 6.53
C MET A 22 2.53 0.53 6.66
N LEU A 23 3.57 0.43 7.46
CA LEU A 23 4.33 -0.80 7.68
C LEU A 23 3.48 -1.87 8.35
N GLU A 24 2.61 -1.50 9.29
CA GLU A 24 1.66 -2.42 9.92
C GLU A 24 0.66 -2.97 8.90
N ASN A 25 0.09 -2.10 8.06
CA ASN A 25 -0.84 -2.53 7.01
C ASN A 25 -0.16 -3.49 6.02
N ALA A 26 1.07 -3.20 5.62
CA ALA A 26 1.83 -4.05 4.72
C ALA A 26 2.10 -5.43 5.32
N ALA A 27 2.50 -5.48 6.60
CA ALA A 27 2.76 -6.72 7.31
C ALA A 27 1.49 -7.57 7.44
N ARG A 28 0.37 -6.95 7.84
CA ARG A 28 -0.91 -7.63 7.98
C ARG A 28 -1.41 -8.17 6.64
N SER A 29 -1.22 -7.41 5.57
CA SER A 29 -1.61 -7.86 4.23
C SER A 29 -0.86 -9.13 3.83
N ARG A 30 0.45 -9.20 4.07
CA ARG A 30 1.25 -10.40 3.78
C ARG A 30 0.91 -11.58 4.68
N GLU A 31 0.64 -11.34 5.95
CA GLU A 31 0.43 -12.40 6.95
C GLU A 31 -1.00 -12.94 6.93
N ASP A 32 -1.99 -12.08 6.78
CA ASP A 32 -3.40 -12.41 7.01
C ASP A 32 -4.19 -12.62 5.72
N GLU A 33 -3.70 -12.14 4.57
CA GLU A 33 -4.40 -12.26 3.29
C GLU A 33 -3.81 -13.40 2.47
N PRO A 34 -4.54 -14.51 2.26
CA PRO A 34 -3.99 -15.67 1.51
C PRO A 34 -3.60 -15.33 0.08
N GLY A 35 -4.28 -14.38 -0.55
CA GLY A 35 -4.03 -13.98 -1.93
C GLY A 35 -2.99 -12.88 -2.10
N CYS A 36 -2.46 -12.30 -1.02
CA CYS A 36 -1.40 -11.30 -1.09
C CYS A 36 -0.04 -11.99 -1.08
N ARG A 37 0.69 -11.88 -2.20
CA ARG A 37 1.97 -12.58 -2.39
C ARG A 37 3.18 -11.71 -2.10
N GLN A 38 3.05 -10.40 -2.26
CA GLN A 38 4.13 -9.44 -2.06
C GLN A 38 3.52 -8.10 -1.71
N PHE A 39 4.18 -7.38 -0.82
CA PHE A 39 3.76 -6.04 -0.45
C PHE A 39 5.00 -5.25 -0.03
N ASP A 40 5.61 -4.53 -0.97
CA ASP A 40 6.82 -3.76 -0.73
C ASP A 40 6.47 -2.31 -0.45
N VAL A 41 7.13 -1.73 0.54
CA VAL A 41 7.03 -0.31 0.87
C VAL A 41 8.38 0.33 0.57
N CYS A 42 8.39 1.29 -0.34
CA CYS A 42 9.60 1.95 -0.81
C CYS A 42 9.56 3.43 -0.50
N THR A 43 10.70 3.99 -0.14
CA THR A 43 10.88 5.42 0.08
C THR A 43 12.03 5.96 -0.76
N ASP A 44 12.12 7.27 -0.88
CA ASP A 44 13.17 7.96 -1.64
C ASP A 44 13.77 9.04 -0.76
N ALA A 45 15.07 8.94 -0.45
CA ALA A 45 15.75 9.88 0.44
C ALA A 45 15.76 11.32 -0.10
N THR A 46 15.65 11.48 -1.43
CA THR A 46 15.60 12.81 -2.07
C THR A 46 14.20 13.40 -2.12
N ARG A 47 13.16 12.60 -1.84
CA ARG A 47 11.76 12.99 -1.83
C ARG A 47 11.08 12.40 -0.59
N PRO A 48 11.32 12.95 0.60
CA PRO A 48 10.86 12.34 1.86
C PRO A 48 9.34 12.32 2.04
N ASP A 49 8.58 13.06 1.22
CA ASP A 49 7.12 13.06 1.20
C ASP A 49 6.51 11.97 0.29
N ARG A 50 7.35 11.16 -0.37
CA ARG A 50 6.90 10.11 -1.29
C ARG A 50 7.05 8.74 -0.68
N VAL A 51 6.02 7.91 -0.88
CA VAL A 51 6.02 6.49 -0.51
C VAL A 51 5.44 5.71 -1.69
N PHE A 52 6.14 4.69 -2.13
CA PHE A 52 5.73 3.84 -3.24
C PHE A 52 5.48 2.43 -2.76
N LEU A 53 4.37 1.83 -3.21
CA LEU A 53 4.01 0.45 -2.91
C LEU A 53 4.07 -0.38 -4.17
N TYR A 54 4.64 -1.58 -4.08
CA TYR A 54 4.53 -2.61 -5.09
C TYR A 54 3.88 -3.83 -4.46
N GLU A 55 2.70 -4.19 -4.95
CA GLU A 55 1.86 -5.24 -4.38
C GLU A 55 1.56 -6.30 -5.43
N LEU A 56 1.62 -7.58 -5.04
CA LEU A 56 1.23 -8.69 -5.89
C LEU A 56 0.13 -9.50 -5.22
N TYR A 57 -0.90 -9.80 -6.01
CA TYR A 57 -2.02 -10.64 -5.61
C TYR A 57 -2.21 -11.77 -6.60
N ASP A 58 -2.85 -12.85 -6.16
CA ASP A 58 -3.17 -14.00 -7.04
C ASP A 58 -3.98 -13.55 -8.25
N ASP A 59 -4.96 -12.67 -8.04
CA ASP A 59 -5.89 -12.15 -9.04
C ASP A 59 -6.54 -10.86 -8.57
N ALA A 60 -7.40 -10.29 -9.40
CA ALA A 60 -8.14 -9.08 -9.05
C ALA A 60 -9.08 -9.28 -7.84
N ALA A 61 -9.65 -10.47 -7.69
CA ALA A 61 -10.52 -10.77 -6.55
C ALA A 61 -9.75 -10.73 -5.23
N ALA A 62 -8.48 -11.17 -5.21
CA ALA A 62 -7.63 -11.08 -4.03
C ALA A 62 -7.34 -9.63 -3.65
N PHE A 63 -7.17 -8.74 -4.64
CA PHE A 63 -7.04 -7.32 -4.37
C PHE A 63 -8.35 -6.71 -3.85
N ASP A 64 -9.50 -7.10 -4.38
CA ASP A 64 -10.79 -6.67 -3.85
C ASP A 64 -10.96 -7.11 -2.38
N ALA A 65 -10.51 -8.31 -2.04
CA ALA A 65 -10.51 -8.80 -0.66
C ALA A 65 -9.60 -7.94 0.24
N HIS A 66 -8.43 -7.50 -0.28
CA HIS A 66 -7.56 -6.57 0.43
C HIS A 66 -8.28 -5.27 0.76
N LEU A 67 -8.97 -4.68 -0.20
CA LEU A 67 -9.69 -3.42 0.00
C LEU A 67 -10.83 -3.55 1.02
N ALA A 68 -11.37 -4.75 1.20
CA ALA A 68 -12.42 -5.05 2.18
C ALA A 68 -11.87 -5.48 3.54
N ALA A 69 -10.58 -5.73 3.66
CA ALA A 69 -9.96 -6.24 4.88
C ALA A 69 -10.00 -5.20 6.02
N PRO A 70 -10.22 -5.62 7.28
CA PRO A 70 -10.26 -4.70 8.41
C PRO A 70 -9.00 -3.88 8.58
N HIS A 71 -7.81 -4.47 8.38
CA HIS A 71 -6.54 -3.76 8.53
C HIS A 71 -6.36 -2.68 7.46
N PHE A 72 -6.79 -2.92 6.22
CA PHE A 72 -6.75 -1.90 5.18
C PHE A 72 -7.70 -0.74 5.50
N ARG A 73 -8.92 -1.06 5.92
CA ARG A 73 -9.94 -0.05 6.23
C ARG A 73 -9.51 0.82 7.41
N ALA A 74 -8.91 0.21 8.43
CA ALA A 74 -8.36 0.94 9.57
C ALA A 74 -7.21 1.86 9.15
N PHE A 75 -6.30 1.36 8.30
CA PHE A 75 -5.20 2.15 7.75
C PHE A 75 -5.73 3.33 6.94
N ALA A 76 -6.67 3.10 6.03
CA ALA A 76 -7.23 4.15 5.18
C ALA A 76 -7.89 5.26 6.02
N ALA A 77 -8.63 4.90 7.05
CA ALA A 77 -9.27 5.86 7.95
C ALA A 77 -8.24 6.66 8.76
N ALA A 78 -7.24 5.97 9.32
CA ALA A 78 -6.22 6.60 10.16
C ALA A 78 -5.30 7.56 9.39
N THR A 79 -5.09 7.32 8.08
CA THR A 79 -4.15 8.09 7.25
C THR A 79 -4.83 9.11 6.33
N ALA A 80 -6.15 9.20 6.33
CA ALA A 80 -6.90 10.01 5.36
C ALA A 80 -6.45 11.48 5.33
N THR A 81 -6.09 12.07 6.46
CA THR A 81 -5.64 13.45 6.55
C THR A 81 -4.13 13.63 6.38
N MET A 82 -3.38 12.53 6.25
CA MET A 82 -1.92 12.55 6.12
C MET A 82 -1.48 12.52 4.66
N VAL A 83 -2.37 12.12 3.74
CA VAL A 83 -2.09 11.94 2.32
C VAL A 83 -2.64 13.14 1.55
N VAL A 84 -1.77 13.81 0.80
CA VAL A 84 -2.16 14.95 -0.05
C VAL A 84 -2.33 14.53 -1.52
N GLY A 85 -1.81 13.38 -1.92
CA GLY A 85 -1.99 12.83 -3.25
C GLY A 85 -1.78 11.33 -3.27
N ARG A 86 -2.48 10.66 -4.18
CA ARG A 86 -2.36 9.21 -4.36
C ARG A 86 -2.60 8.84 -5.81
N VAL A 87 -1.70 8.05 -6.38
CA VAL A 87 -1.86 7.45 -7.70
C VAL A 87 -1.83 5.93 -7.52
N LEU A 88 -2.93 5.27 -7.86
CA LEU A 88 -3.05 3.81 -7.81
C LEU A 88 -3.21 3.30 -9.24
N GLU A 89 -2.37 2.33 -9.62
CA GLU A 89 -2.42 1.70 -10.93
C GLU A 89 -2.48 0.19 -10.80
N ARG A 90 -3.12 -0.46 -11.75
CA ARG A 90 -3.32 -1.91 -11.80
C ARG A 90 -2.65 -2.46 -13.04
N TRP A 91 -1.96 -3.60 -12.89
CA TRP A 91 -1.14 -4.20 -13.93
C TRP A 91 -1.32 -5.71 -13.96
N GLU A 92 -1.16 -6.30 -15.13
CA GLU A 92 -0.92 -7.74 -15.21
C GLU A 92 0.60 -7.97 -15.21
N ARG A 93 1.11 -8.69 -14.21
CA ARG A 93 2.53 -9.05 -14.15
C ARG A 93 2.77 -10.24 -15.07
N VAL A 94 3.45 -10.04 -16.17
CA VAL A 94 3.69 -11.08 -17.20
C VAL A 94 5.00 -11.83 -16.98
N ALA A 95 5.96 -11.28 -16.25
CA ALA A 95 7.24 -11.92 -15.93
C ALA A 95 7.87 -11.26 -14.71
N PRO A 96 8.70 -12.01 -13.95
CA PRO A 96 9.50 -11.42 -12.89
C PRO A 96 10.58 -10.50 -13.46
#